data_e155670329f8d36bd1cf2936e24dd8ad
#
_entry.id   e155670329f8d36bd1cf2936e24dd8ad
#
_cell.length_a   1.000
_cell.length_b   1.000
_cell.length_c   1.000
_cell.angle_alpha   90.00
_cell.angle_beta   90.00
_cell.angle_gamma   90.00
#
_symmetry.space_group_name_H-M   'P 1'
#
loop_
_entity.id
_entity.type
_entity.pdbx_description
1 polymer ?
#
loop_
_entity_poly.entity_id
_entity_poly.type
_entity_poly.pdbx_seq_one_letter_code
_entity_poly.pdbx_strand_id
1 'polypeptide(L)'
;PEMLEAIEKEMKKIIKEDLPIERFELPRKEAIKFMEEKEEPYKVELINDLPEDAIISFYKQGEFTDLCAGPHVMSTGKIKAVKLLSSSGAYWRGNEKNKMLQRIYGISFPKASQLDDYLAKLEEAKQRDHRKLGKELGIFTVDELVGKGLPMYLPKGYVLWQILEDYIKNKERKLGYKHVMTPPIGSVELYKTSGHWEHYKENMFPAMELEGETFVLRPMNCPHHMILYKNSLHSYKDLPIRIGEIARDMRYEDSGALKGIERARSFCQNDAHLFVTPEQIKDEFESVVKLILDVYKDFDIQDFEFRLSLRDPEDKVKYYPDDEMWNNAENKLREVLDNIGIEYTEDIGEAAFYGPKLDVQVNPAVGNSYTLSTCQLDFCLPQKFELSYIDEHGQKKTPVVLHRAILGSIDRFIAYILEETKGALPTWIAPVQIKILPISDKHTQTASTSTCYVR
;
A
#
# COMPACT_ATOMS: atom_id res chain seq x y z
N PRO A 1 28.49 5.50 9.85
CA PRO A 1 28.71 4.80 8.56
C PRO A 1 30.18 4.37 8.40
N GLU A 2 31.14 5.24 8.72
CA GLU A 2 32.58 5.00 8.50
C GLU A 2 33.15 3.81 9.30
N MET A 3 32.51 3.42 10.40
CA MET A 3 32.94 2.29 11.23
C MET A 3 32.36 0.94 10.79
N LEU A 4 31.37 0.89 9.87
CA LEU A 4 30.69 -0.37 9.50
C LEU A 4 31.66 -1.41 8.93
N GLU A 5 32.61 -1.00 8.10
CA GLU A 5 33.62 -1.91 7.55
C GLU A 5 34.54 -2.50 8.62
N ALA A 6 34.93 -1.68 9.61
CA ALA A 6 35.76 -2.14 10.72
C ALA A 6 34.99 -3.13 11.61
N ILE A 7 33.71 -2.85 11.92
CA ILE A 7 32.85 -3.74 12.68
C ILE A 7 32.64 -5.07 11.91
N GLU A 8 32.34 -5.01 10.61
CA GLU A 8 32.17 -6.21 9.79
C GLU A 8 33.42 -7.07 9.73
N LYS A 9 34.60 -6.42 9.67
CA LYS A 9 35.90 -7.12 9.71
C LYS A 9 36.11 -7.86 11.04
N GLU A 10 35.77 -7.23 12.17
CA GLU A 10 35.86 -7.87 13.48
C GLU A 10 34.82 -8.99 13.64
N MET A 11 33.59 -8.82 13.17
CA MET A 11 32.60 -9.88 13.13
C MET A 11 33.09 -11.10 12.35
N LYS A 12 33.71 -10.90 11.17
CA LYS A 12 34.29 -11.98 10.37
C LYS A 12 35.45 -12.70 11.07
N LYS A 13 36.20 -12.01 11.92
CA LYS A 13 37.26 -12.59 12.76
C LYS A 13 36.64 -13.48 13.84
N ILE A 14 35.66 -12.99 14.58
CA ILE A 14 34.90 -13.74 15.59
C ILE A 14 34.25 -15.00 15.00
N ILE A 15 33.70 -14.90 13.79
CA ILE A 15 33.14 -16.05 13.06
C ILE A 15 34.21 -17.13 12.81
N LYS A 16 35.42 -16.72 12.43
CA LYS A 16 36.54 -17.68 12.19
C LYS A 16 37.04 -18.31 13.46
N GLU A 17 36.90 -17.69 14.61
CA GLU A 17 37.30 -18.23 15.91
C GLU A 17 36.39 -19.40 16.35
N ASP A 18 35.22 -19.58 15.72
CA ASP A 18 34.22 -20.61 15.98
C ASP A 18 33.90 -20.77 17.49
N LEU A 19 33.64 -19.64 18.16
CA LEU A 19 33.36 -19.64 19.58
C LEU A 19 32.00 -20.30 19.87
N PRO A 20 31.91 -21.19 20.88
CA PRO A 20 30.63 -21.74 21.30
C PRO A 20 29.71 -20.63 21.84
N ILE A 21 28.41 -20.78 21.59
CA ILE A 21 27.38 -19.89 22.10
C ILE A 21 26.56 -20.67 23.13
N GLU A 22 26.75 -20.33 24.38
CA GLU A 22 26.22 -21.06 25.54
C GLU A 22 25.06 -20.29 26.16
N ARG A 23 23.91 -20.96 26.33
CA ARG A 23 22.73 -20.42 26.99
C ARG A 23 22.77 -20.75 28.49
N PHE A 24 22.49 -19.76 29.33
CA PHE A 24 22.25 -19.97 30.77
C PHE A 24 21.14 -19.07 31.27
N GLU A 25 20.64 -19.36 32.45
CA GLU A 25 19.54 -18.63 33.10
C GLU A 25 19.96 -18.09 34.45
N LEU A 26 19.45 -16.95 34.84
CA LEU A 26 19.65 -16.38 36.16
C LEU A 26 18.29 -15.99 36.77
N PRO A 27 18.14 -16.14 38.11
CA PRO A 27 17.04 -15.53 38.83
C PRO A 27 17.04 -14.00 38.66
N ARG A 28 15.86 -13.37 38.61
CA ARG A 28 15.72 -11.94 38.32
C ARG A 28 16.68 -11.04 39.10
N LYS A 29 16.81 -11.25 40.41
CA LYS A 29 17.70 -10.44 41.25
C LYS A 29 19.15 -10.56 40.84
N GLU A 30 19.60 -11.77 40.50
CA GLU A 30 20.94 -12.04 40.04
C GLU A 30 21.17 -11.48 38.63
N ALA A 31 20.19 -11.60 37.76
CA ALA A 31 20.22 -11.07 36.41
C ALA A 31 20.37 -9.53 36.40
N ILE A 32 19.59 -8.83 37.25
CA ILE A 32 19.69 -7.37 37.41
C ILE A 32 21.11 -7.00 37.89
N LYS A 33 21.59 -7.61 38.97
CA LYS A 33 22.90 -7.35 39.50
C LYS A 33 23.98 -7.61 38.46
N PHE A 34 23.90 -8.69 37.72
CA PHE A 34 24.84 -9.03 36.65
C PHE A 34 24.90 -7.98 35.54
N MET A 35 23.75 -7.37 35.15
CA MET A 35 23.72 -6.32 34.17
C MET A 35 24.13 -4.96 34.72
N GLU A 36 23.89 -4.69 36.02
CA GLU A 36 24.42 -3.50 36.71
C GLU A 36 25.95 -3.51 36.80
N GLU A 37 26.56 -4.68 37.15
CA GLU A 37 28.02 -4.86 37.17
C GLU A 37 28.67 -4.70 35.78
N LYS A 38 27.89 -4.93 34.71
CA LYS A 38 28.31 -4.71 33.31
C LYS A 38 28.02 -3.28 32.79
N GLU A 39 27.45 -2.42 33.60
CA GLU A 39 27.07 -1.05 33.24
C GLU A 39 26.07 -0.99 32.07
N GLU A 40 25.12 -1.96 32.00
CA GLU A 40 24.12 -2.11 30.95
C GLU A 40 22.71 -1.66 31.42
N PRO A 41 22.47 -0.34 31.60
CA PRO A 41 21.21 0.16 32.17
C PRO A 41 19.98 -0.17 31.37
N TYR A 42 20.09 -0.24 30.06
CA TYR A 42 18.95 -0.62 29.17
C TYR A 42 18.53 -2.08 29.34
N LYS A 43 19.48 -2.98 29.65
CA LYS A 43 19.19 -4.38 29.94
C LYS A 43 18.53 -4.54 31.30
N VAL A 44 18.96 -3.75 32.28
CA VAL A 44 18.29 -3.70 33.61
C VAL A 44 16.83 -3.24 33.44
N GLU A 45 16.57 -2.20 32.66
CA GLU A 45 15.25 -1.71 32.36
C GLU A 45 14.38 -2.80 31.68
N LEU A 46 14.94 -3.51 30.68
CA LEU A 46 14.23 -4.61 29.99
C LEU A 46 13.88 -5.74 30.95
N ILE A 47 14.81 -6.14 31.85
CA ILE A 47 14.53 -7.20 32.84
C ILE A 47 13.41 -6.80 33.79
N ASN A 48 13.36 -5.53 34.23
CA ASN A 48 12.33 -5.03 35.12
C ASN A 48 10.93 -5.05 34.49
N ASP A 49 10.85 -4.88 33.18
CA ASP A 49 9.57 -4.88 32.44
C ASP A 49 9.04 -6.27 32.10
N LEU A 50 9.86 -7.31 32.25
CA LEU A 50 9.39 -8.68 32.00
C LEU A 50 8.36 -9.10 33.07
N PRO A 51 7.37 -9.96 32.71
CA PRO A 51 6.46 -10.57 33.67
C PRO A 51 7.21 -11.25 34.83
N GLU A 52 6.59 -11.34 36.02
CA GLU A 52 7.26 -11.86 37.22
C GLU A 52 7.73 -13.32 37.07
N ASP A 53 7.00 -14.11 36.30
CA ASP A 53 7.25 -15.53 36.00
C ASP A 53 8.18 -15.74 34.77
N ALA A 54 8.66 -14.67 34.15
CA ALA A 54 9.49 -14.78 32.95
C ALA A 54 10.84 -15.42 33.26
N ILE A 55 11.25 -16.37 32.42
CA ILE A 55 12.59 -16.96 32.42
C ILE A 55 13.57 -15.94 31.84
N ILE A 56 14.58 -15.56 32.62
CA ILE A 56 15.61 -14.61 32.19
C ILE A 56 16.84 -15.38 31.74
N SER A 57 17.07 -15.37 30.42
CA SER A 57 18.16 -16.10 29.80
C SER A 57 19.21 -15.18 29.20
N PHE A 58 20.43 -15.67 29.19
CA PHE A 58 21.62 -15.04 28.67
C PHE A 58 22.31 -15.96 27.67
N TYR A 59 23.03 -15.36 26.75
CA TYR A 59 23.90 -16.06 25.83
C TYR A 59 25.33 -15.54 25.95
N LYS A 60 26.27 -16.47 26.09
CA LYS A 60 27.71 -16.19 26.23
C LYS A 60 28.46 -16.72 25.01
N GLN A 61 29.34 -15.92 24.45
CA GLN A 61 30.33 -16.30 23.45
C GLN A 61 31.70 -15.71 23.82
N GLY A 62 32.65 -16.56 24.16
CA GLY A 62 33.93 -16.08 24.69
C GLY A 62 33.75 -15.24 25.93
N GLU A 63 34.26 -14.01 25.93
CA GLU A 63 34.12 -13.05 27.04
C GLU A 63 32.83 -12.22 26.97
N PHE A 64 32.15 -12.20 25.81
CA PHE A 64 30.92 -11.46 25.60
C PHE A 64 29.69 -12.23 26.11
N THR A 65 28.85 -11.55 26.86
CA THR A 65 27.58 -12.11 27.35
C THR A 65 26.49 -11.05 27.27
N ASP A 66 25.31 -11.44 26.74
CA ASP A 66 24.17 -10.52 26.65
C ASP A 66 22.85 -11.19 27.02
N LEU A 67 21.88 -10.37 27.43
CA LEU A 67 20.49 -10.77 27.70
C LEU A 67 19.79 -11.09 26.38
N CYS A 68 19.27 -12.30 26.24
CA CYS A 68 18.52 -12.69 25.06
C CYS A 68 17.61 -13.89 25.32
N ALA A 69 16.40 -13.87 24.72
CA ALA A 69 15.48 -15.00 24.78
C ALA A 69 15.89 -16.16 23.87
N GLY A 70 16.68 -15.89 22.82
CA GLY A 70 17.08 -16.87 21.81
C GLY A 70 15.97 -17.22 20.81
N PRO A 71 16.10 -18.35 20.06
CA PRO A 71 17.29 -19.23 20.03
C PRO A 71 18.49 -18.61 19.28
N HIS A 72 19.68 -19.16 19.54
CA HIS A 72 20.90 -18.82 18.83
C HIS A 72 21.51 -20.06 18.13
N VAL A 73 22.44 -19.81 17.18
CA VAL A 73 23.29 -20.86 16.62
C VAL A 73 24.24 -21.42 17.68
N MET A 74 24.70 -22.64 17.51
CA MET A 74 25.53 -23.34 18.49
C MET A 74 26.97 -22.77 18.61
N SER A 75 27.46 -22.12 17.54
CA SER A 75 28.76 -21.44 17.55
C SER A 75 28.78 -20.33 16.50
N THR A 76 29.71 -19.38 16.67
CA THR A 76 29.89 -18.28 15.72
C THR A 76 30.31 -18.77 14.32
N GLY A 77 31.04 -19.88 14.23
CA GLY A 77 31.46 -20.51 12.97
C GLY A 77 30.31 -21.10 12.13
N LYS A 78 29.09 -21.21 12.67
CA LYS A 78 27.90 -21.58 11.89
C LYS A 78 27.42 -20.48 10.97
N ILE A 79 27.77 -19.23 11.26
CA ILE A 79 27.49 -18.08 10.40
C ILE A 79 28.47 -18.13 9.23
N LYS A 80 27.96 -18.29 7.98
CA LYS A 80 28.85 -18.46 6.82
C LYS A 80 29.07 -17.18 6.03
N ALA A 81 28.03 -16.35 5.91
CA ALA A 81 28.10 -15.11 5.16
C ALA A 81 27.35 -14.01 5.92
N VAL A 82 28.01 -12.88 6.14
CA VAL A 82 27.45 -11.72 6.84
C VAL A 82 27.85 -10.45 6.12
N LYS A 83 26.90 -9.48 6.04
CA LYS A 83 27.13 -8.14 5.53
C LYS A 83 26.40 -7.13 6.40
N LEU A 84 27.10 -6.07 6.80
CA LEU A 84 26.47 -4.89 7.40
C LEU A 84 26.01 -3.94 6.29
N LEU A 85 24.74 -3.50 6.35
CA LEU A 85 24.09 -2.74 5.30
C LEU A 85 24.08 -1.24 5.58
N SER A 86 23.69 -0.84 6.80
CA SER A 86 23.51 0.57 7.16
C SER A 86 23.55 0.79 8.67
N SER A 87 23.68 2.07 9.05
CA SER A 87 23.53 2.52 10.42
C SER A 87 22.61 3.73 10.44
N SER A 88 21.70 3.80 11.42
CA SER A 88 20.82 4.95 11.65
C SER A 88 20.63 5.24 13.12
N GLY A 89 20.30 6.49 13.46
CA GLY A 89 19.84 6.83 14.79
C GLY A 89 18.47 6.22 15.08
N ALA A 90 18.25 5.74 16.29
CA ALA A 90 16.96 5.26 16.76
C ALA A 90 16.77 5.63 18.23
N TYR A 91 15.67 6.29 18.56
CA TYR A 91 15.36 6.60 19.95
C TYR A 91 15.00 5.32 20.72
N TRP A 92 15.51 5.23 21.97
CA TRP A 92 15.18 4.11 22.84
C TRP A 92 13.66 3.99 23.00
N ARG A 93 13.12 2.79 22.73
CA ARG A 93 11.67 2.48 22.72
C ARG A 93 10.84 3.34 21.78
N GLY A 94 11.44 3.88 20.72
CA GLY A 94 10.72 4.71 19.75
C GLY A 94 10.26 6.08 20.26
N ASN A 95 10.63 6.47 21.47
CA ASN A 95 10.23 7.74 22.04
C ASN A 95 11.34 8.79 21.86
N GLU A 96 11.03 9.87 21.16
CA GLU A 96 11.97 10.97 20.86
C GLU A 96 12.53 11.69 22.10
N LYS A 97 11.87 11.56 23.26
CA LYS A 97 12.35 12.09 24.55
C LYS A 97 13.45 11.23 25.17
N ASN A 98 13.61 10.01 24.72
CA ASN A 98 14.62 9.09 25.18
C ASN A 98 15.94 9.29 24.42
N LYS A 99 17.02 8.67 24.94
CA LYS A 99 18.35 8.75 24.32
C LYS A 99 18.32 8.13 22.91
N MET A 100 18.95 8.81 21.98
CA MET A 100 19.16 8.29 20.63
C MET A 100 20.33 7.31 20.64
N LEU A 101 20.06 6.08 20.17
CA LEU A 101 21.02 5.00 19.99
C LEU A 101 21.39 4.85 18.51
N GLN A 102 22.49 4.16 18.24
CA GLN A 102 22.87 3.76 16.89
C GLN A 102 22.33 2.35 16.61
N ARG A 103 21.49 2.23 15.58
CA ARG A 103 20.99 0.95 15.10
C ARG A 103 21.74 0.55 13.85
N ILE A 104 22.40 -0.61 13.90
CA ILE A 104 23.14 -1.20 12.78
C ILE A 104 22.28 -2.30 12.18
N TYR A 105 22.10 -2.24 10.86
CA TYR A 105 21.40 -3.25 10.08
C TYR A 105 22.41 -4.13 9.36
N GLY A 106 22.20 -5.43 9.44
CA GLY A 106 23.02 -6.42 8.75
C GLY A 106 22.19 -7.61 8.34
N ILE A 107 22.75 -8.46 7.48
CA ILE A 107 22.11 -9.68 7.01
C ILE A 107 23.12 -10.82 6.99
N SER A 108 22.64 -12.03 7.17
CA SER A 108 23.44 -13.24 7.14
C SER A 108 22.74 -14.35 6.37
N PHE A 109 23.52 -15.16 5.65
CA PHE A 109 23.03 -16.31 4.89
C PHE A 109 23.88 -17.55 5.17
N PRO A 110 23.29 -18.77 4.98
CA PRO A 110 24.04 -20.04 5.09
C PRO A 110 25.16 -20.20 4.07
N LYS A 111 25.09 -19.50 2.90
CA LYS A 111 26.07 -19.56 1.82
C LYS A 111 26.42 -18.18 1.31
N ALA A 112 27.68 -17.95 0.93
CA ALA A 112 28.14 -16.70 0.35
C ALA A 112 27.39 -16.35 -0.95
N SER A 113 27.13 -17.32 -1.82
CA SER A 113 26.38 -17.11 -3.06
C SER A 113 24.98 -16.54 -2.82
N GLN A 114 24.29 -16.99 -1.75
CA GLN A 114 22.97 -16.48 -1.39
C GLN A 114 23.05 -15.01 -0.91
N LEU A 115 24.13 -14.66 -0.20
CA LEU A 115 24.38 -13.28 0.19
C LEU A 115 24.67 -12.41 -1.04
N ASP A 116 25.50 -12.89 -1.96
CA ASP A 116 25.84 -12.16 -3.19
C ASP A 116 24.60 -11.94 -4.06
N ASP A 117 23.75 -12.97 -4.22
CA ASP A 117 22.46 -12.87 -4.93
C ASP A 117 21.53 -11.85 -4.26
N TYR A 118 21.46 -11.86 -2.94
CA TYR A 118 20.64 -10.89 -2.19
C TYR A 118 21.16 -9.45 -2.35
N LEU A 119 22.48 -9.26 -2.27
CA LEU A 119 23.09 -7.94 -2.44
C LEU A 119 22.91 -7.41 -3.88
N ALA A 120 23.00 -8.30 -4.87
CA ALA A 120 22.71 -7.94 -6.26
C ALA A 120 21.24 -7.49 -6.44
N LYS A 121 20.29 -8.23 -5.86
CA LYS A 121 18.86 -7.85 -5.84
C LYS A 121 18.64 -6.52 -5.13
N LEU A 122 19.31 -6.29 -4.01
CA LEU A 122 19.19 -5.04 -3.25
C LEU A 122 19.73 -3.83 -4.04
N GLU A 123 20.83 -4.02 -4.78
CA GLU A 123 21.38 -2.98 -5.63
C GLU A 123 20.48 -2.72 -6.85
N GLU A 124 19.94 -3.77 -7.44
CA GLU A 124 18.93 -3.64 -8.51
C GLU A 124 17.69 -2.89 -8.02
N ALA A 125 17.22 -3.18 -6.79
CA ALA A 125 16.13 -2.47 -6.16
C ALA A 125 16.36 -0.96 -6.09
N LYS A 126 17.55 -0.55 -5.66
CA LYS A 126 17.92 0.87 -5.61
C LYS A 126 17.92 1.55 -6.97
N GLN A 127 18.32 0.81 -8.01
CA GLN A 127 18.33 1.34 -9.38
C GLN A 127 16.93 1.45 -9.96
N ARG A 128 16.01 0.60 -9.55
CA ARG A 128 14.61 0.60 -9.96
C ARG A 128 13.72 1.55 -9.17
N ASP A 129 14.20 2.09 -8.04
CA ASP A 129 13.40 2.93 -7.15
C ASP A 129 12.77 4.11 -7.91
N HIS A 130 11.43 4.15 -7.92
CA HIS A 130 10.66 5.19 -8.64
C HIS A 130 10.99 6.61 -8.18
N ARG A 131 11.49 6.81 -6.94
CA ARG A 131 11.89 8.12 -6.42
C ARG A 131 13.15 8.62 -7.15
N LYS A 132 14.10 7.72 -7.39
CA LYS A 132 15.32 8.00 -8.17
C LYS A 132 14.96 8.22 -9.64
N LEU A 133 14.27 7.25 -10.25
CA LEU A 133 13.86 7.30 -11.65
C LEU A 133 12.97 8.51 -11.93
N GLY A 134 12.02 8.81 -11.06
CA GLY A 134 11.12 9.95 -11.18
C GLY A 134 11.87 11.29 -11.21
N LYS A 135 12.90 11.43 -10.38
CA LYS A 135 13.78 12.61 -10.39
C LYS A 135 14.63 12.68 -11.67
N GLU A 136 15.29 11.60 -12.05
CA GLU A 136 16.17 11.53 -13.23
C GLU A 136 15.41 11.79 -14.54
N LEU A 137 14.21 11.25 -14.65
CA LEU A 137 13.34 11.39 -15.83
C LEU A 137 12.51 12.69 -15.84
N GLY A 138 12.48 13.42 -14.72
CA GLY A 138 11.68 14.64 -14.57
C GLY A 138 10.17 14.36 -14.51
N ILE A 139 9.77 13.32 -13.76
CA ILE A 139 8.37 12.89 -13.63
C ILE A 139 7.69 13.61 -12.46
N PHE A 140 8.28 13.60 -11.27
CA PHE A 140 7.71 14.24 -10.09
C PHE A 140 8.81 14.75 -9.15
N THR A 141 8.39 15.60 -8.22
CA THR A 141 9.22 16.08 -7.12
C THR A 141 8.44 16.15 -5.83
N VAL A 142 9.14 16.14 -4.71
CA VAL A 142 8.60 16.40 -3.36
C VAL A 142 9.45 17.49 -2.74
N ASP A 143 8.83 18.50 -2.16
CA ASP A 143 9.49 19.63 -1.52
C ASP A 143 8.99 19.81 -0.08
N GLU A 144 9.88 20.11 0.86
CA GLU A 144 9.54 20.26 2.27
C GLU A 144 8.64 21.46 2.55
N LEU A 145 8.73 22.51 1.74
CA LEU A 145 7.85 23.69 1.84
C LEU A 145 6.41 23.38 1.45
N VAL A 146 6.21 22.43 0.52
CA VAL A 146 4.86 21.94 0.15
C VAL A 146 4.35 20.97 1.20
N GLY A 147 5.24 20.11 1.71
CA GLY A 147 4.94 19.15 2.77
C GLY A 147 5.32 17.71 2.41
N LYS A 148 5.69 16.96 3.43
CA LYS A 148 6.04 15.54 3.29
C LYS A 148 4.83 14.72 2.83
N GLY A 149 5.04 13.87 1.82
CA GLY A 149 3.97 13.03 1.27
C GLY A 149 3.01 13.76 0.32
N LEU A 150 3.38 14.96 -0.14
CA LEU A 150 2.62 15.74 -1.13
C LEU A 150 3.44 15.87 -2.43
N PRO A 151 3.43 14.86 -3.31
CA PRO A 151 4.19 14.89 -4.54
C PRO A 151 3.58 15.87 -5.54
N MET A 152 4.46 16.51 -6.34
CA MET A 152 4.08 17.39 -7.44
C MET A 152 4.57 16.77 -8.76
N TYR A 153 3.68 16.62 -9.72
CA TYR A 153 4.04 16.17 -11.05
C TYR A 153 4.70 17.28 -11.87
N LEU A 154 5.83 16.96 -12.47
CA LEU A 154 6.51 17.81 -13.44
C LEU A 154 5.86 17.63 -14.83
N PRO A 155 6.17 18.48 -15.84
CA PRO A 155 5.46 18.43 -17.14
C PRO A 155 5.43 17.05 -17.79
N LYS A 156 6.53 16.30 -17.79
CA LYS A 156 6.56 14.94 -18.34
C LYS A 156 5.70 13.96 -17.51
N GLY A 157 5.74 14.10 -16.20
CA GLY A 157 4.94 13.27 -15.31
C GLY A 157 3.46 13.57 -15.46
N TYR A 158 3.07 14.83 -15.67
CA TYR A 158 1.68 15.17 -15.92
C TYR A 158 1.16 14.61 -17.25
N VAL A 159 2.01 14.62 -18.31
CA VAL A 159 1.65 13.96 -19.58
C VAL A 159 1.41 12.45 -19.37
N LEU A 160 2.31 11.78 -18.65
CA LEU A 160 2.15 10.35 -18.32
C LEU A 160 0.85 10.11 -17.54
N TRP A 161 0.58 10.95 -16.56
CA TRP A 161 -0.64 10.90 -15.75
C TRP A 161 -1.91 11.05 -16.60
N GLN A 162 -1.93 12.04 -17.52
CA GLN A 162 -3.05 12.26 -18.45
C GLN A 162 -3.27 11.07 -19.40
N ILE A 163 -2.19 10.49 -19.93
CA ILE A 163 -2.29 9.30 -20.79
C ILE A 163 -2.96 8.13 -20.06
N LEU A 164 -2.58 7.89 -18.80
CA LEU A 164 -3.17 6.84 -17.98
C LEU A 164 -4.64 7.11 -17.63
N GLU A 165 -4.96 8.37 -17.32
CA GLU A 165 -6.34 8.80 -17.08
C GLU A 165 -7.22 8.58 -18.31
N ASP A 166 -6.78 9.04 -19.48
CA ASP A 166 -7.51 8.89 -20.74
C ASP A 166 -7.64 7.40 -21.15
N TYR A 167 -6.59 6.63 -20.97
CA TYR A 167 -6.57 5.19 -21.23
C TYR A 167 -7.65 4.48 -20.44
N ILE A 168 -7.67 4.63 -19.13
CA ILE A 168 -8.63 3.90 -18.29
C ILE A 168 -10.05 4.41 -18.49
N LYS A 169 -10.26 5.73 -18.57
CA LYS A 169 -11.58 6.31 -18.86
C LYS A 169 -12.15 5.83 -20.19
N ASN A 170 -11.31 5.63 -21.22
CA ASN A 170 -11.76 5.13 -22.52
C ASN A 170 -12.21 3.66 -22.44
N LYS A 171 -11.51 2.80 -21.67
CA LYS A 171 -11.96 1.42 -21.41
C LYS A 171 -13.28 1.41 -20.63
N GLU A 172 -13.38 2.20 -19.59
CA GLU A 172 -14.56 2.32 -18.74
C GLU A 172 -15.79 2.84 -19.50
N ARG A 173 -15.64 3.86 -20.35
CA ARG A 173 -16.75 4.37 -21.19
C ARG A 173 -17.32 3.30 -22.11
N LYS A 174 -16.48 2.43 -22.68
CA LYS A 174 -16.92 1.29 -23.50
C LYS A 174 -17.76 0.28 -22.73
N LEU A 175 -17.54 0.20 -21.41
CA LEU A 175 -18.30 -0.64 -20.47
C LEU A 175 -19.49 0.10 -19.85
N GLY A 176 -19.81 1.31 -20.30
CA GLY A 176 -20.99 2.07 -19.85
C GLY A 176 -20.79 2.86 -18.55
N TYR A 177 -19.54 3.06 -18.08
CA TYR A 177 -19.27 3.93 -16.94
C TYR A 177 -19.53 5.40 -17.28
N LYS A 178 -20.13 6.11 -16.36
CA LYS A 178 -20.33 7.56 -16.40
C LYS A 178 -19.39 8.23 -15.42
N HIS A 179 -18.51 9.09 -15.92
CA HIS A 179 -17.55 9.80 -15.08
C HIS A 179 -18.15 11.05 -14.46
N VAL A 180 -17.83 11.26 -13.19
CA VAL A 180 -18.23 12.41 -12.40
C VAL A 180 -17.03 13.12 -11.81
N MET A 181 -17.25 14.26 -11.15
CA MET A 181 -16.26 14.98 -10.36
C MET A 181 -16.94 15.46 -9.09
N THR A 182 -16.38 15.10 -7.95
CA THR A 182 -16.87 15.49 -6.63
C THR A 182 -15.79 16.25 -5.85
N PRO A 183 -16.16 17.10 -4.88
CA PRO A 183 -15.18 17.91 -4.15
C PRO A 183 -14.28 17.05 -3.27
N PRO A 184 -12.98 17.42 -3.11
CA PRO A 184 -12.04 16.69 -2.25
C PRO A 184 -12.22 17.01 -0.76
N ILE A 185 -13.26 17.73 -0.40
CA ILE A 185 -13.65 18.12 0.95
C ILE A 185 -15.14 17.87 1.14
N GLY A 186 -15.55 17.48 2.33
CA GLY A 186 -16.96 17.26 2.64
C GLY A 186 -17.28 17.55 4.10
N SER A 187 -18.57 17.70 4.41
CA SER A 187 -19.03 17.80 5.79
C SER A 187 -18.69 16.53 6.58
N VAL A 188 -18.32 16.68 7.83
CA VAL A 188 -18.08 15.53 8.72
C VAL A 188 -19.31 14.63 8.85
N GLU A 189 -20.52 15.19 8.70
CA GLU A 189 -21.77 14.43 8.77
C GLU A 189 -21.88 13.37 7.65
N LEU A 190 -21.35 13.68 6.46
CA LEU A 190 -21.25 12.71 5.36
C LEU A 190 -20.43 11.48 5.78
N TYR A 191 -19.34 11.69 6.50
CA TYR A 191 -18.44 10.62 6.95
C TYR A 191 -18.91 9.93 8.23
N LYS A 192 -19.69 10.59 9.05
CA LYS A 192 -20.44 9.96 10.14
C LYS A 192 -21.53 9.04 9.60
N THR A 193 -22.33 9.52 8.64
CA THR A 193 -23.36 8.70 7.99
C THR A 193 -22.78 7.43 7.39
N SER A 194 -21.64 7.51 6.72
CA SER A 194 -20.98 6.35 6.10
C SER A 194 -20.23 5.47 7.10
N GLY A 195 -19.94 5.95 8.31
CA GLY A 195 -19.15 5.23 9.33
C GLY A 195 -17.64 5.41 9.19
N HIS A 196 -17.16 6.17 8.21
CA HIS A 196 -15.71 6.44 8.09
C HIS A 196 -15.19 7.23 9.29
N TRP A 197 -15.99 8.11 9.89
CA TRP A 197 -15.59 8.88 11.06
C TRP A 197 -15.33 8.03 12.29
N GLU A 198 -16.05 6.90 12.47
CA GLU A 198 -15.86 5.96 13.56
C GLU A 198 -14.72 4.97 13.30
N HIS A 199 -14.66 4.42 12.07
CA HIS A 199 -13.80 3.28 11.76
C HIS A 199 -12.50 3.63 11.04
N TYR A 200 -12.35 4.88 10.55
CA TYR A 200 -11.21 5.29 9.71
C TYR A 200 -10.59 6.62 10.15
N LYS A 201 -11.02 7.17 11.28
CA LYS A 201 -10.62 8.51 11.76
C LYS A 201 -9.11 8.70 11.90
N GLU A 202 -8.39 7.67 12.33
CA GLU A 202 -6.93 7.73 12.51
C GLU A 202 -6.18 7.99 11.19
N ASN A 203 -6.79 7.62 10.07
CA ASN A 203 -6.25 7.85 8.72
C ASN A 203 -6.82 9.10 8.05
N MET A 204 -7.58 9.92 8.76
CA MET A 204 -8.15 11.17 8.26
C MET A 204 -7.33 12.36 8.73
N PHE A 205 -7.21 13.38 7.90
CA PHE A 205 -6.69 14.67 8.35
C PHE A 205 -7.61 15.28 9.41
N PRO A 206 -7.06 16.09 10.35
CA PRO A 206 -7.88 16.79 11.33
C PRO A 206 -9.01 17.59 10.70
N ALA A 207 -10.16 17.59 11.35
CA ALA A 207 -11.31 18.35 10.91
C ALA A 207 -11.05 19.86 10.97
N MET A 208 -11.75 20.61 10.10
CA MET A 208 -11.67 22.05 9.99
C MET A 208 -13.04 22.65 10.34
N GLU A 209 -13.05 23.66 11.20
CA GLU A 209 -14.26 24.40 11.54
C GLU A 209 -14.36 25.65 10.66
N LEU A 210 -15.50 25.84 10.00
CA LEU A 210 -15.78 27.00 9.16
C LEU A 210 -17.25 27.41 9.32
N GLU A 211 -17.52 28.63 9.77
CA GLU A 211 -18.87 29.22 9.90
C GLU A 211 -19.86 28.33 10.67
N GLY A 212 -19.37 27.55 11.65
CA GLY A 212 -20.20 26.65 12.46
C GLY A 212 -20.43 25.25 11.83
N GLU A 213 -19.85 24.98 10.67
CA GLU A 213 -19.84 23.67 10.06
C GLU A 213 -18.46 23.01 10.20
N THR A 214 -18.44 21.70 10.34
CA THR A 214 -17.20 20.90 10.42
C THR A 214 -16.95 20.20 9.10
N PHE A 215 -15.80 20.47 8.49
CA PHE A 215 -15.36 19.85 7.24
C PHE A 215 -14.15 18.94 7.44
N VAL A 216 -14.01 17.96 6.57
CA VAL A 216 -12.86 17.07 6.52
C VAL A 216 -12.34 16.93 5.09
N LEU A 217 -11.03 16.72 4.94
CA LEU A 217 -10.47 16.30 3.68
C LEU A 217 -10.90 14.85 3.40
N ARG A 218 -11.30 14.58 2.19
CA ARG A 218 -11.86 13.31 1.74
C ARG A 218 -10.81 12.18 1.79
N PRO A 219 -10.97 11.15 2.64
CA PRO A 219 -10.09 9.97 2.64
C PRO A 219 -10.48 8.94 1.58
N MET A 220 -11.76 8.95 1.19
CA MET A 220 -12.38 8.10 0.17
C MET A 220 -13.59 8.83 -0.42
N ASN A 221 -13.88 8.61 -1.71
CA ASN A 221 -14.96 9.30 -2.41
C ASN A 221 -16.31 8.55 -2.38
N CYS A 222 -16.36 7.30 -1.89
CA CYS A 222 -17.58 6.50 -1.87
C CYS A 222 -18.81 7.22 -1.27
N PRO A 223 -18.74 7.99 -0.15
CA PRO A 223 -19.90 8.68 0.37
C PRO A 223 -20.49 9.72 -0.60
N HIS A 224 -19.64 10.37 -1.39
CA HIS A 224 -20.10 11.32 -2.41
C HIS A 224 -20.89 10.62 -3.52
N HIS A 225 -20.44 9.46 -3.99
CA HIS A 225 -21.15 8.70 -5.02
C HIS A 225 -22.49 8.16 -4.52
N MET A 226 -22.61 7.83 -3.21
CA MET A 226 -23.92 7.49 -2.61
C MET A 226 -24.90 8.65 -2.72
N ILE A 227 -24.45 9.88 -2.45
CA ILE A 227 -25.28 11.09 -2.59
C ILE A 227 -25.65 11.35 -4.05
N LEU A 228 -24.71 11.16 -5.00
CA LEU A 228 -25.01 11.29 -6.44
C LEU A 228 -26.07 10.31 -6.88
N TYR A 229 -25.99 9.05 -6.45
CA TYR A 229 -27.05 8.08 -6.72
C TYR A 229 -28.39 8.49 -6.10
N LYS A 230 -28.39 8.92 -4.84
CA LYS A 230 -29.60 9.34 -4.09
C LYS A 230 -30.30 10.55 -4.71
N ASN A 231 -29.61 11.34 -5.55
CA ASN A 231 -30.14 12.54 -6.16
C ASN A 231 -31.27 12.30 -7.19
N SER A 232 -31.49 11.04 -7.59
CA SER A 232 -32.52 10.66 -8.57
C SER A 232 -33.30 9.44 -8.12
N LEU A 233 -34.51 9.30 -8.66
CA LEU A 233 -35.31 8.07 -8.50
C LEU A 233 -34.83 7.05 -9.53
N HIS A 234 -34.69 5.81 -9.12
CA HIS A 234 -34.21 4.72 -9.97
C HIS A 234 -35.20 3.56 -9.97
N SER A 235 -35.31 2.89 -11.12
CA SER A 235 -35.98 1.60 -11.24
C SER A 235 -34.97 0.49 -11.50
N TYR A 236 -35.37 -0.77 -11.34
CA TYR A 236 -34.53 -1.91 -11.66
C TYR A 236 -34.02 -1.91 -13.13
N LYS A 237 -34.74 -1.22 -14.06
CA LYS A 237 -34.33 -1.07 -15.47
C LYS A 237 -33.16 -0.11 -15.67
N ASP A 238 -32.92 0.78 -14.71
CA ASP A 238 -31.82 1.73 -14.75
C ASP A 238 -30.51 1.12 -14.26
N LEU A 239 -30.59 0.01 -13.49
CA LEU A 239 -29.43 -0.71 -12.97
C LEU A 239 -28.90 -1.72 -14.01
N PRO A 240 -27.58 -1.92 -14.09
CA PRO A 240 -26.54 -1.38 -13.22
C PRO A 240 -26.19 0.08 -13.56
N ILE A 241 -26.00 0.91 -12.53
CA ILE A 241 -25.48 2.27 -12.66
C ILE A 241 -24.01 2.26 -12.25
N ARG A 242 -23.11 2.65 -13.16
CA ARG A 242 -21.66 2.65 -12.97
C ARG A 242 -21.15 4.08 -12.94
N ILE A 243 -20.76 4.57 -11.76
CA ILE A 243 -20.22 5.92 -11.55
C ILE A 243 -18.72 5.82 -11.32
N GLY A 244 -17.90 6.41 -12.21
CA GLY A 244 -16.45 6.43 -12.13
C GLY A 244 -15.90 7.83 -11.84
N GLU A 245 -14.80 7.92 -11.13
CA GLU A 245 -14.08 9.17 -10.87
C GLU A 245 -12.58 8.89 -10.73
N ILE A 246 -11.75 9.76 -11.31
CA ILE A 246 -10.35 9.85 -10.89
C ILE A 246 -10.34 10.76 -9.68
N ALA A 247 -10.53 10.14 -8.53
CA ALA A 247 -10.84 10.80 -7.28
C ALA A 247 -9.57 11.21 -6.54
N ARG A 248 -9.40 12.50 -6.23
CA ARG A 248 -8.33 12.95 -5.35
C ARG A 248 -8.71 12.69 -3.91
N ASP A 249 -8.02 11.77 -3.28
CA ASP A 249 -8.19 11.40 -1.89
C ASP A 249 -6.98 11.86 -1.05
N MET A 250 -7.23 12.07 0.23
CA MET A 250 -6.23 12.56 1.17
C MET A 250 -6.24 11.73 2.44
N ARG A 251 -5.12 11.09 2.77
CA ARG A 251 -4.99 10.24 3.95
C ARG A 251 -3.87 10.72 4.85
N TYR A 252 -4.14 10.72 6.14
CA TYR A 252 -3.11 10.98 7.14
C TYR A 252 -2.22 9.73 7.25
N GLU A 253 -1.11 9.77 6.53
CA GLU A 253 -0.09 8.73 6.57
C GLU A 253 1.05 9.17 7.49
N ASP A 254 1.52 8.26 8.33
CA ASP A 254 2.70 8.50 9.16
C ASP A 254 3.92 8.79 8.30
N SER A 255 4.78 9.70 8.76
CA SER A 255 5.97 10.10 8.00
C SER A 255 6.91 8.94 7.68
N GLY A 256 6.96 7.92 8.53
CA GLY A 256 7.75 6.71 8.34
C GLY A 256 7.18 5.74 7.29
N ALA A 257 5.88 5.86 6.97
CA ALA A 257 5.21 5.04 5.98
C ALA A 257 5.28 5.63 4.55
N LEU A 258 5.66 6.91 4.43
CA LEU A 258 5.68 7.59 3.13
C LEU A 258 6.76 7.01 2.19
N LYS A 259 6.36 6.76 0.93
CA LYS A 259 7.24 6.20 -0.10
C LYS A 259 6.97 6.85 -1.46
N GLY A 260 7.54 8.03 -1.70
CA GLY A 260 7.39 8.78 -2.96
C GLY A 260 5.94 8.95 -3.40
N ILE A 261 5.62 8.51 -4.62
CA ILE A 261 4.24 8.49 -5.16
C ILE A 261 3.54 7.13 -4.95
N GLU A 262 4.24 6.10 -4.49
CA GLU A 262 3.64 4.79 -4.16
C GLU A 262 2.74 4.90 -2.92
N ARG A 263 3.19 5.65 -1.90
CA ARG A 263 2.42 5.93 -0.69
C ARG A 263 2.57 7.39 -0.29
N ALA A 264 1.55 8.17 -0.59
CA ALA A 264 1.49 9.62 -0.43
C ALA A 264 0.27 10.03 0.41
N ARG A 265 0.30 11.25 0.95
CA ARG A 265 -0.83 11.84 1.70
C ARG A 265 -1.92 12.41 0.80
N SER A 266 -1.59 12.71 -0.45
CA SER A 266 -2.54 13.10 -1.50
C SER A 266 -2.25 12.29 -2.74
N PHE A 267 -3.26 11.62 -3.28
CA PHE A 267 -3.16 10.75 -4.45
C PHE A 267 -4.48 10.74 -5.22
N CYS A 268 -4.46 10.28 -6.48
CA CYS A 268 -5.66 10.16 -7.29
C CYS A 268 -6.01 8.69 -7.53
N GLN A 269 -7.16 8.26 -7.03
CA GLN A 269 -7.64 6.89 -7.17
C GLN A 269 -8.51 6.75 -8.43
N ASN A 270 -8.27 5.71 -9.23
CA ASN A 270 -9.16 5.30 -10.31
C ASN A 270 -10.33 4.52 -9.71
N ASP A 271 -11.28 5.23 -9.16
CA ASP A 271 -12.35 4.65 -8.37
C ASP A 271 -13.68 4.62 -9.13
N ALA A 272 -14.50 3.63 -8.84
CA ALA A 272 -15.89 3.62 -9.26
C ALA A 272 -16.77 2.81 -8.32
N HIS A 273 -18.06 3.17 -8.36
CA HIS A 273 -19.12 2.55 -7.59
C HIS A 273 -20.20 2.08 -8.54
N LEU A 274 -20.48 0.77 -8.51
CA LEU A 274 -21.50 0.13 -9.34
C LEU A 274 -22.69 -0.20 -8.45
N PHE A 275 -23.82 0.44 -8.73
CA PHE A 275 -25.08 0.21 -8.04
C PHE A 275 -25.85 -0.86 -8.83
N VAL A 276 -26.14 -1.99 -8.18
CA VAL A 276 -26.62 -3.20 -8.82
C VAL A 276 -27.79 -3.82 -8.04
N THR A 277 -28.62 -4.63 -8.72
CA THR A 277 -29.50 -5.56 -8.00
C THR A 277 -28.71 -6.77 -7.50
N PRO A 278 -29.22 -7.53 -6.52
CA PRO A 278 -28.56 -8.75 -6.06
C PRO A 278 -28.28 -9.77 -7.17
N GLU A 279 -29.12 -9.85 -8.19
CA GLU A 279 -28.99 -10.76 -9.34
C GLU A 279 -27.86 -10.33 -10.28
N GLN A 280 -27.54 -9.03 -10.35
CA GLN A 280 -26.51 -8.47 -11.21
C GLN A 280 -25.09 -8.56 -10.61
N ILE A 281 -24.94 -8.91 -9.34
CA ILE A 281 -23.63 -8.94 -8.64
C ILE A 281 -22.62 -9.78 -9.43
N LYS A 282 -23.01 -11.00 -9.84
CA LYS A 282 -22.11 -11.92 -10.54
C LYS A 282 -21.57 -11.31 -11.83
N ASP A 283 -22.45 -10.82 -12.69
CA ASP A 283 -22.09 -10.33 -14.03
C ASP A 283 -21.23 -9.06 -13.92
N GLU A 284 -21.56 -8.17 -12.99
CA GLU A 284 -20.81 -6.94 -12.78
C GLU A 284 -19.44 -7.20 -12.14
N PHE A 285 -19.37 -8.13 -11.18
CA PHE A 285 -18.10 -8.52 -10.58
C PHE A 285 -17.17 -9.17 -11.61
N GLU A 286 -17.69 -10.10 -12.42
CA GLU A 286 -16.96 -10.72 -13.53
C GLU A 286 -16.47 -9.67 -14.54
N SER A 287 -17.30 -8.68 -14.85
CA SER A 287 -16.92 -7.57 -15.74
C SER A 287 -15.75 -6.75 -15.17
N VAL A 288 -15.75 -6.49 -13.86
CA VAL A 288 -14.63 -5.80 -13.18
C VAL A 288 -13.35 -6.63 -13.24
N VAL A 289 -13.43 -7.93 -12.97
CA VAL A 289 -12.26 -8.82 -13.03
C VAL A 289 -11.70 -8.89 -14.46
N LYS A 290 -12.56 -9.00 -15.47
CA LYS A 290 -12.14 -8.96 -16.89
C LYS A 290 -11.46 -7.65 -17.25
N LEU A 291 -11.94 -6.51 -16.72
CA LEU A 291 -11.32 -5.22 -16.96
C LEU A 291 -9.92 -5.14 -16.29
N ILE A 292 -9.76 -5.70 -15.08
CA ILE A 292 -8.44 -5.79 -14.41
C ILE A 292 -7.49 -6.61 -15.28
N LEU A 293 -7.88 -7.81 -15.70
CA LEU A 293 -7.04 -8.69 -16.51
C LEU A 293 -6.69 -8.08 -17.88
N ASP A 294 -7.63 -7.37 -18.51
CA ASP A 294 -7.40 -6.66 -19.77
C ASP A 294 -6.36 -5.53 -19.61
N VAL A 295 -6.45 -4.77 -18.53
CA VAL A 295 -5.44 -3.75 -18.19
C VAL A 295 -4.07 -4.39 -17.89
N TYR A 296 -4.03 -5.45 -17.11
CA TYR A 296 -2.77 -6.13 -16.77
C TYR A 296 -2.09 -6.68 -18.01
N LYS A 297 -2.86 -7.21 -18.96
CA LYS A 297 -2.36 -7.63 -20.27
C LYS A 297 -1.75 -6.47 -21.07
N ASP A 298 -2.41 -5.30 -21.12
CA ASP A 298 -1.90 -4.13 -21.85
C ASP A 298 -0.60 -3.58 -21.29
N PHE A 299 -0.37 -3.75 -19.98
CA PHE A 299 0.85 -3.32 -19.28
C PHE A 299 1.86 -4.45 -19.04
N ASP A 300 1.61 -5.66 -19.57
CA ASP A 300 2.47 -6.84 -19.39
C ASP A 300 2.72 -7.20 -17.91
N ILE A 301 1.69 -7.03 -17.07
CA ILE A 301 1.73 -7.42 -15.66
C ILE A 301 1.45 -8.93 -15.58
N GLN A 302 2.47 -9.74 -15.29
CA GLN A 302 2.40 -11.20 -15.31
C GLN A 302 2.37 -11.84 -13.92
N ASP A 303 3.06 -11.24 -12.95
CA ASP A 303 3.23 -11.79 -11.61
C ASP A 303 2.25 -11.13 -10.62
N PHE A 304 1.08 -11.74 -10.50
CA PHE A 304 0.02 -11.30 -9.58
C PHE A 304 -0.80 -12.47 -9.06
N GLU A 305 -1.46 -12.28 -7.94
CA GLU A 305 -2.37 -13.24 -7.31
C GLU A 305 -3.66 -12.57 -6.86
N PHE A 306 -4.76 -13.32 -6.88
CA PHE A 306 -6.02 -12.88 -6.32
C PHE A 306 -6.12 -13.29 -4.85
N ARG A 307 -6.53 -12.35 -4.01
CA ARG A 307 -6.71 -12.53 -2.58
C ARG A 307 -8.11 -12.11 -2.16
N LEU A 308 -8.89 -13.03 -1.64
CA LEU A 308 -10.18 -12.75 -1.03
C LEU A 308 -9.98 -12.36 0.43
N SER A 309 -10.11 -11.07 0.71
CA SER A 309 -9.95 -10.51 2.05
C SER A 309 -11.28 -10.54 2.79
N LEU A 310 -11.33 -11.28 3.89
CA LEU A 310 -12.49 -11.55 4.71
C LEU A 310 -12.39 -10.80 6.04
N ARG A 311 -13.54 -10.64 6.74
CA ARG A 311 -13.51 -10.11 8.11
C ARG A 311 -12.87 -11.10 9.08
N ASP A 312 -12.36 -10.57 10.19
CA ASP A 312 -12.15 -11.36 11.41
C ASP A 312 -13.43 -11.33 12.25
N PRO A 313 -14.15 -12.45 12.43
CA PRO A 313 -15.39 -12.50 13.21
C PRO A 313 -15.21 -12.11 14.68
N GLU A 314 -13.99 -12.22 15.22
CA GLU A 314 -13.67 -11.87 16.61
C GLU A 314 -13.43 -10.36 16.79
N ASP A 315 -13.09 -9.63 15.73
CA ASP A 315 -12.90 -8.18 15.79
C ASP A 315 -14.24 -7.43 15.61
N LYS A 316 -14.90 -7.21 16.73
CA LYS A 316 -16.20 -6.50 16.78
C LYS A 316 -16.08 -4.96 16.72
N VAL A 317 -14.86 -4.42 16.68
CA VAL A 317 -14.60 -2.97 16.63
C VAL A 317 -14.39 -2.50 15.21
N LYS A 318 -13.59 -3.22 14.44
CA LYS A 318 -13.23 -2.87 13.06
C LYS A 318 -14.41 -2.98 12.09
N TYR A 319 -15.24 -4.02 12.23
CA TYR A 319 -16.23 -4.39 11.24
C TYR A 319 -17.65 -3.98 11.62
N TYR A 320 -18.46 -3.66 10.61
CA TYR A 320 -19.89 -3.36 10.79
C TYR A 320 -20.61 -4.52 11.49
N PRO A 321 -21.41 -4.26 12.55
CA PRO A 321 -21.95 -5.31 13.43
C PRO A 321 -23.22 -5.97 12.86
N ASP A 322 -23.09 -6.70 11.75
CA ASP A 322 -24.16 -7.48 11.13
C ASP A 322 -23.60 -8.80 10.57
N ASP A 323 -23.62 -9.84 11.41
CA ASP A 323 -23.04 -11.13 11.07
C ASP A 323 -23.76 -11.82 9.90
N GLU A 324 -25.07 -11.63 9.74
CA GLU A 324 -25.85 -12.21 8.64
C GLU A 324 -25.47 -11.57 7.31
N MET A 325 -25.37 -10.24 7.28
CA MET A 325 -24.91 -9.49 6.12
C MET A 325 -23.51 -9.95 5.68
N TRP A 326 -22.57 -10.06 6.62
CA TRP A 326 -21.21 -10.50 6.34
C TRP A 326 -21.16 -11.91 5.75
N ASN A 327 -21.85 -12.87 6.38
CA ASN A 327 -21.87 -14.24 5.90
C ASN A 327 -22.46 -14.33 4.49
N ASN A 328 -23.50 -13.56 4.21
CA ASN A 328 -24.11 -13.50 2.89
C ASN A 328 -23.16 -12.89 1.85
N ALA A 329 -22.47 -11.78 2.20
CA ALA A 329 -21.54 -11.11 1.31
C ALA A 329 -20.31 -11.99 1.00
N GLU A 330 -19.69 -12.59 2.00
CA GLU A 330 -18.51 -13.45 1.85
C GLU A 330 -18.84 -14.70 1.04
N ASN A 331 -19.96 -15.38 1.32
CA ASN A 331 -20.40 -16.56 0.59
C ASN A 331 -20.74 -16.21 -0.87
N LYS A 332 -21.39 -15.07 -1.10
CA LYS A 332 -21.71 -14.62 -2.46
C LYS A 332 -20.44 -14.34 -3.26
N LEU A 333 -19.43 -13.77 -2.64
CA LEU A 333 -18.18 -13.46 -3.31
C LEU A 333 -17.40 -14.74 -3.66
N ARG A 334 -17.35 -15.73 -2.74
CA ARG A 334 -16.80 -17.08 -3.04
C ARG A 334 -17.54 -17.72 -4.22
N GLU A 335 -18.87 -17.76 -4.17
CA GLU A 335 -19.70 -18.31 -5.26
C GLU A 335 -19.36 -17.66 -6.60
N VAL A 336 -19.21 -16.36 -6.64
CA VAL A 336 -18.87 -15.63 -7.86
C VAL A 336 -17.48 -16.01 -8.36
N LEU A 337 -16.45 -16.00 -7.49
CA LEU A 337 -15.08 -16.33 -7.86
C LEU A 337 -14.95 -17.78 -8.35
N ASP A 338 -15.59 -18.72 -7.68
CA ASP A 338 -15.61 -20.13 -8.06
C ASP A 338 -16.29 -20.32 -9.43
N ASN A 339 -17.42 -19.62 -9.68
CA ASN A 339 -18.15 -19.69 -10.94
C ASN A 339 -17.36 -19.11 -12.14
N ILE A 340 -16.55 -18.09 -11.93
CA ILE A 340 -15.69 -17.52 -13.00
C ILE A 340 -14.36 -18.26 -13.13
N GLY A 341 -14.07 -19.22 -12.24
CA GLY A 341 -12.88 -20.08 -12.32
C GLY A 341 -11.56 -19.38 -11.99
N ILE A 342 -11.58 -18.39 -11.09
CA ILE A 342 -10.39 -17.70 -10.62
C ILE A 342 -9.82 -18.43 -9.41
N GLU A 343 -8.53 -18.75 -9.45
CA GLU A 343 -7.77 -19.21 -8.28
C GLU A 343 -7.49 -18.03 -7.35
N TYR A 344 -7.80 -18.18 -6.07
CA TYR A 344 -7.58 -17.15 -5.05
C TYR A 344 -7.18 -17.75 -3.72
N THR A 345 -6.53 -16.94 -2.89
CA THR A 345 -6.24 -17.25 -1.48
C THR A 345 -7.18 -16.45 -0.58
N GLU A 346 -7.51 -16.97 0.60
CA GLU A 346 -8.30 -16.25 1.60
C GLU A 346 -7.40 -15.65 2.68
N ASP A 347 -7.68 -14.40 3.07
CA ASP A 347 -6.96 -13.69 4.12
C ASP A 347 -7.96 -13.08 5.12
N ILE A 348 -7.93 -13.59 6.36
CA ILE A 348 -8.85 -13.20 7.42
C ILE A 348 -8.34 -11.93 8.11
N GLY A 349 -9.23 -10.97 8.37
CA GLY A 349 -8.87 -9.72 9.03
C GLY A 349 -8.55 -8.56 8.09
N GLU A 350 -8.46 -8.80 6.77
CA GLU A 350 -8.04 -7.82 5.78
C GLU A 350 -9.21 -7.14 5.01
N ALA A 351 -10.46 -7.53 5.28
CA ALA A 351 -11.63 -6.90 4.69
C ALA A 351 -11.76 -5.40 5.03
N ALA A 352 -12.49 -4.66 4.18
CA ALA A 352 -12.94 -3.31 4.54
C ALA A 352 -13.97 -3.40 5.69
N PHE A 353 -14.16 -2.32 6.44
CA PHE A 353 -15.10 -2.33 7.57
C PHE A 353 -16.57 -2.57 7.14
N TYR A 354 -16.90 -2.34 5.88
CA TYR A 354 -18.24 -2.42 5.30
C TYR A 354 -18.49 -3.65 4.40
N GLY A 355 -17.47 -4.44 4.09
CA GLY A 355 -17.65 -5.63 3.25
C GLY A 355 -16.37 -6.35 2.84
N PRO A 356 -16.49 -7.61 2.36
CA PRO A 356 -15.37 -8.39 1.84
C PRO A 356 -14.87 -7.81 0.51
N LYS A 357 -13.60 -8.09 0.19
CA LYS A 357 -12.97 -7.57 -1.02
C LYS A 357 -12.10 -8.61 -1.71
N LEU A 358 -12.06 -8.55 -3.04
CA LEU A 358 -11.04 -9.17 -3.86
C LEU A 358 -9.92 -8.16 -4.07
N ASP A 359 -8.75 -8.45 -3.56
CA ASP A 359 -7.52 -7.71 -3.81
C ASP A 359 -6.69 -8.43 -4.86
N VAL A 360 -6.13 -7.68 -5.80
CA VAL A 360 -5.12 -8.21 -6.73
C VAL A 360 -3.76 -7.75 -6.28
N GLN A 361 -3.01 -8.70 -5.74
CA GLN A 361 -1.65 -8.48 -5.25
C GLN A 361 -0.68 -8.61 -6.43
N VAL A 362 0.13 -7.60 -6.66
CA VAL A 362 1.24 -7.68 -7.61
C VAL A 362 2.52 -7.99 -6.87
N ASN A 363 3.36 -8.81 -7.49
CA ASN A 363 4.70 -9.14 -7.01
C ASN A 363 5.70 -8.34 -7.86
N PRO A 364 6.09 -7.13 -7.43
CA PRO A 364 7.02 -6.33 -8.22
C PRO A 364 8.38 -7.00 -8.31
N ALA A 365 9.12 -6.72 -9.39
CA ALA A 365 10.48 -7.26 -9.59
C ALA A 365 11.40 -6.95 -8.40
N VAL A 366 11.07 -5.96 -7.60
CA VAL A 366 11.80 -5.57 -6.40
C VAL A 366 10.85 -5.04 -5.33
N GLY A 367 11.01 -5.54 -4.10
CA GLY A 367 10.20 -5.11 -2.95
C GLY A 367 9.22 -6.19 -2.48
N ASN A 368 8.27 -5.78 -1.68
CA ASN A 368 7.21 -6.66 -1.17
C ASN A 368 5.98 -6.55 -2.06
N SER A 369 5.20 -7.62 -2.14
CA SER A 369 3.88 -7.62 -2.77
C SER A 369 2.97 -6.57 -2.16
N TYR A 370 2.12 -5.95 -2.98
CA TYR A 370 1.11 -5.01 -2.54
C TYR A 370 -0.12 -5.02 -3.44
N THR A 371 -1.25 -4.58 -2.90
CA THR A 371 -2.50 -4.47 -3.65
C THR A 371 -2.42 -3.36 -4.69
N LEU A 372 -2.62 -3.72 -5.96
CA LEU A 372 -2.71 -2.76 -7.06
C LEU A 372 -4.16 -2.51 -7.46
N SER A 373 -4.94 -3.56 -7.66
CA SER A 373 -6.36 -3.48 -8.02
C SER A 373 -7.24 -4.10 -6.93
N THR A 374 -8.50 -3.64 -6.83
CA THR A 374 -9.45 -4.17 -5.84
C THR A 374 -10.88 -4.10 -6.36
N CYS A 375 -11.71 -5.05 -5.92
CA CYS A 375 -13.16 -5.03 -6.07
C CYS A 375 -13.81 -5.46 -4.75
N GLN A 376 -14.70 -4.64 -4.20
CA GLN A 376 -15.29 -4.82 -2.87
C GLN A 376 -16.80 -4.88 -2.96
N LEU A 377 -17.42 -5.76 -2.20
CA LEU A 377 -18.87 -5.93 -2.16
C LEU A 377 -19.41 -5.25 -0.90
N ASP A 378 -20.38 -4.36 -1.05
CA ASP A 378 -20.90 -3.52 0.01
C ASP A 378 -22.43 -3.57 0.09
N PHE A 379 -22.93 -4.08 1.18
CA PHE A 379 -24.34 -4.06 1.57
C PHE A 379 -24.64 -3.02 2.66
N CYS A 380 -23.61 -2.41 3.26
CA CYS A 380 -23.72 -1.56 4.42
C CYS A 380 -24.02 -0.09 4.04
N LEU A 381 -23.16 0.53 3.21
CA LEU A 381 -23.31 1.94 2.83
C LEU A 381 -24.65 2.24 2.15
N PRO A 382 -25.14 1.41 1.21
CA PRO A 382 -26.46 1.65 0.62
C PRO A 382 -27.59 1.74 1.64
N GLN A 383 -27.54 0.93 2.69
CA GLN A 383 -28.52 0.98 3.79
C GLN A 383 -28.36 2.25 4.63
N LYS A 384 -27.13 2.59 5.03
CA LYS A 384 -26.83 3.80 5.82
C LYS A 384 -27.24 5.09 5.13
N PHE A 385 -27.10 5.15 3.80
CA PHE A 385 -27.55 6.28 3.00
C PHE A 385 -29.01 6.18 2.54
N GLU A 386 -29.74 5.11 2.94
CA GLU A 386 -31.12 4.85 2.55
C GLU A 386 -31.33 4.88 1.03
N LEU A 387 -30.38 4.31 0.28
CA LEU A 387 -30.48 4.23 -1.17
C LEU A 387 -31.56 3.26 -1.58
N SER A 388 -32.20 3.54 -2.71
CA SER A 388 -33.28 2.67 -3.19
C SER A 388 -33.49 2.70 -4.70
N TYR A 389 -34.07 1.64 -5.18
CA TYR A 389 -34.66 1.54 -6.52
C TYR A 389 -36.04 0.88 -6.42
N ILE A 390 -36.86 1.03 -7.45
CA ILE A 390 -38.17 0.36 -7.56
C ILE A 390 -37.99 -0.91 -8.37
N ASP A 391 -38.35 -2.05 -7.79
CA ASP A 391 -38.30 -3.35 -8.45
C ASP A 391 -39.42 -3.55 -9.48
N GLU A 392 -39.47 -4.71 -10.15
CA GLU A 392 -40.47 -5.05 -11.15
C GLU A 392 -41.91 -5.16 -10.62
N HIS A 393 -42.04 -5.31 -9.29
CA HIS A 393 -43.32 -5.39 -8.60
C HIS A 393 -43.74 -4.04 -7.97
N GLY A 394 -42.98 -2.95 -8.28
CA GLY A 394 -43.27 -1.63 -7.71
C GLY A 394 -42.84 -1.45 -6.27
N GLN A 395 -42.05 -2.38 -5.72
CA GLN A 395 -41.57 -2.30 -4.34
C GLN A 395 -40.21 -1.58 -4.26
N LYS A 396 -40.03 -0.84 -3.16
CA LYS A 396 -38.77 -0.17 -2.86
C LYS A 396 -37.75 -1.20 -2.34
N LYS A 397 -36.58 -1.30 -2.99
CA LYS A 397 -35.47 -2.18 -2.64
C LYS A 397 -34.19 -1.38 -2.47
N THR A 398 -33.25 -1.86 -1.65
CA THR A 398 -31.93 -1.29 -1.49
C THR A 398 -30.98 -1.92 -2.51
N PRO A 399 -30.22 -1.13 -3.30
CA PRO A 399 -29.21 -1.70 -4.20
C PRO A 399 -28.00 -2.23 -3.39
N VAL A 400 -27.24 -3.11 -4.04
CA VAL A 400 -25.91 -3.50 -3.59
C VAL A 400 -24.88 -2.64 -4.32
N VAL A 401 -23.72 -2.36 -3.69
CA VAL A 401 -22.68 -1.58 -4.32
C VAL A 401 -21.39 -2.39 -4.47
N LEU A 402 -20.82 -2.37 -5.66
CA LEU A 402 -19.45 -2.81 -5.88
C LEU A 402 -18.55 -1.57 -5.94
N HIS A 403 -17.54 -1.51 -5.05
CA HIS A 403 -16.47 -0.53 -5.09
C HIS A 403 -15.30 -1.14 -5.85
N ARG A 404 -14.72 -0.42 -6.79
CA ARG A 404 -13.56 -0.97 -7.50
C ARG A 404 -12.52 0.09 -7.84
N ALA A 405 -11.26 -0.31 -7.81
CA ALA A 405 -10.14 0.45 -8.34
C ALA A 405 -9.33 -0.46 -9.28
N ILE A 406 -9.21 -0.10 -10.56
CA ILE A 406 -8.50 -0.91 -11.56
C ILE A 406 -7.00 -0.61 -11.53
N LEU A 407 -6.62 0.66 -11.68
CA LEU A 407 -5.23 1.10 -11.56
C LEU A 407 -4.80 1.31 -10.10
N GLY A 408 -5.69 1.09 -9.14
CA GLY A 408 -5.51 1.58 -7.79
C GLY A 408 -5.44 3.11 -7.78
N SER A 409 -4.41 3.71 -7.18
CA SER A 409 -4.12 5.12 -7.46
C SER A 409 -3.23 5.24 -8.71
N ILE A 410 -3.50 6.24 -9.53
CA ILE A 410 -2.65 6.56 -10.69
C ILE A 410 -1.21 6.80 -10.24
N ASP A 411 -1.04 7.43 -9.08
CA ASP A 411 0.25 7.71 -8.46
C ASP A 411 1.05 6.42 -8.20
N ARG A 412 0.43 5.44 -7.54
CA ARG A 412 1.04 4.12 -7.27
C ARG A 412 1.28 3.34 -8.56
N PHE A 413 0.37 3.42 -9.52
CA PHE A 413 0.51 2.76 -10.80
C PHE A 413 1.70 3.30 -11.60
N ILE A 414 1.92 4.62 -11.58
CA ILE A 414 3.12 5.24 -12.17
C ILE A 414 4.40 4.77 -11.46
N ALA A 415 4.40 4.70 -10.12
CA ALA A 415 5.52 4.14 -9.37
C ALA A 415 5.83 2.71 -9.82
N TYR A 416 4.79 1.86 -9.89
CA TYR A 416 4.90 0.47 -10.33
C TYR A 416 5.52 0.37 -11.73
N ILE A 417 4.98 1.09 -12.71
CA ILE A 417 5.48 1.03 -14.09
C ILE A 417 6.94 1.51 -14.18
N LEU A 418 7.29 2.58 -13.47
CA LEU A 418 8.66 3.09 -13.45
C LEU A 418 9.63 2.03 -12.90
N GLU A 419 9.26 1.33 -11.84
CA GLU A 419 10.06 0.29 -11.21
C GLU A 419 10.18 -0.95 -12.10
N GLU A 420 9.07 -1.43 -12.70
CA GLU A 420 9.07 -2.59 -13.59
C GLU A 420 9.91 -2.36 -14.85
N THR A 421 9.75 -1.20 -15.47
CA THR A 421 10.44 -0.87 -16.74
C THR A 421 11.83 -0.28 -16.54
N LYS A 422 12.29 -0.05 -15.32
CA LYS A 422 13.52 0.73 -15.01
C LYS A 422 13.49 2.12 -15.68
N GLY A 423 12.30 2.70 -15.81
CA GLY A 423 12.09 3.99 -16.50
C GLY A 423 12.09 3.91 -18.01
N ALA A 424 12.31 2.74 -18.64
CA ALA A 424 12.18 2.53 -20.08
C ALA A 424 10.71 2.29 -20.46
N LEU A 425 9.89 3.35 -20.33
CA LEU A 425 8.45 3.27 -20.53
C LEU A 425 8.07 2.75 -21.92
N PRO A 426 7.01 1.94 -22.05
CA PRO A 426 6.43 1.60 -23.35
C PRO A 426 6.13 2.86 -24.16
N THR A 427 6.39 2.83 -25.47
CA THR A 427 6.29 4.01 -26.32
C THR A 427 4.93 4.72 -26.22
N TRP A 428 3.83 3.95 -26.13
CA TRP A 428 2.48 4.51 -26.12
C TRP A 428 2.13 5.31 -24.86
N ILE A 429 2.84 5.08 -23.72
CA ILE A 429 2.71 5.89 -22.51
C ILE A 429 3.89 6.84 -22.27
N ALA A 430 4.95 6.74 -23.07
CA ALA A 430 6.13 7.59 -22.89
C ALA A 430 5.78 9.07 -23.09
N PRO A 431 6.17 9.97 -22.15
CA PRO A 431 5.91 11.42 -22.28
C PRO A 431 6.56 12.05 -23.50
N VAL A 432 7.65 11.44 -23.98
CA VAL A 432 8.34 11.81 -25.22
C VAL A 432 8.47 10.55 -26.07
N GLN A 433 7.62 10.41 -27.06
CA GLN A 433 7.59 9.23 -27.94
C GLN A 433 8.61 9.29 -29.04
N ILE A 434 8.87 10.48 -29.59
CA ILE A 434 9.82 10.72 -30.67
C ILE A 434 10.62 11.98 -30.36
N LYS A 435 11.95 11.91 -30.52
CA LYS A 435 12.85 13.04 -30.41
C LYS A 435 13.62 13.22 -31.69
N ILE A 436 13.46 14.38 -32.34
CA ILE A 436 14.17 14.72 -33.54
C ILE A 436 15.42 15.52 -33.16
N LEU A 437 16.59 15.03 -33.51
CA LEU A 437 17.89 15.64 -33.23
C LEU A 437 18.50 16.22 -34.51
N PRO A 438 18.55 17.54 -34.70
CA PRO A 438 19.23 18.12 -35.83
C PRO A 438 20.75 17.91 -35.71
N ILE A 439 21.38 17.45 -36.79
CA ILE A 439 22.84 17.20 -36.83
C ILE A 439 23.62 18.51 -36.85
N SER A 440 23.02 19.60 -37.38
CA SER A 440 23.60 20.93 -37.42
C SER A 440 22.53 22.01 -37.33
N ASP A 441 22.92 23.25 -37.02
CA ASP A 441 22.02 24.39 -36.89
C ASP A 441 21.22 24.67 -38.18
N LYS A 442 21.76 24.30 -39.36
CA LYS A 442 21.06 24.41 -40.64
C LYS A 442 19.77 23.60 -40.72
N HIS A 443 19.64 22.55 -39.90
CA HIS A 443 18.49 21.67 -39.90
C HIS A 443 17.52 21.94 -38.73
N THR A 444 17.80 22.90 -37.86
CA THR A 444 17.01 23.22 -36.68
C THR A 444 15.60 23.65 -37.04
N GLN A 445 15.44 24.47 -38.08
CA GLN A 445 14.11 24.93 -38.53
C GLN A 445 13.24 23.77 -39.04
N THR A 446 13.83 22.86 -39.83
CA THR A 446 13.15 21.65 -40.32
C THR A 446 12.75 20.73 -39.17
N ALA A 447 13.63 20.51 -38.18
CA ALA A 447 13.36 19.72 -37.00
C ALA A 447 12.21 20.31 -36.18
N SER A 448 12.21 21.64 -35.97
CA SER A 448 11.14 22.35 -35.24
C SER A 448 9.78 22.23 -35.92
N THR A 449 9.75 22.36 -37.26
CA THR A 449 8.50 22.22 -38.04
C THR A 449 7.95 20.80 -37.96
N SER A 450 8.83 19.78 -38.06
CA SER A 450 8.43 18.37 -37.99
C SER A 450 7.85 18.02 -36.60
N THR A 451 8.32 18.63 -35.51
CA THR A 451 7.83 18.41 -34.15
C THR A 451 6.36 18.88 -33.96
N CYS A 452 5.92 19.87 -34.76
CA CYS A 452 4.51 20.37 -34.72
C CYS A 452 3.48 19.40 -35.33
N TYR A 453 3.91 18.41 -36.11
CA TYR A 453 3.01 17.43 -36.77
C TYR A 453 2.88 16.09 -36.03
N VAL A 454 3.65 15.89 -34.94
CA VAL A 454 3.62 14.69 -34.10
C VAL A 454 2.90 15.04 -32.82
N ARG A 455 1.57 15.07 -32.87
CA ARG A 455 0.67 15.09 -31.71
C ARG A 455 -0.31 13.93 -31.77
#